data_e870c693682393963a2b0870eb62ef83
#
_entry.id   e870c693682393963a2b0870eb62ef83
#
_cell.length_a   1.000
_cell.length_b   1.000
_cell.length_c   1.000
_cell.angle_alpha   90.00
_cell.angle_beta   90.00
_cell.angle_gamma   90.00
#
_symmetry.space_group_name_H-M   'P 1'
#
loop_
_entity.id
_entity.type
_entity.pdbx_description
1 polymer ?
#
loop_
_entity_poly.entity_id
_entity_poly.type
_entity_poly.pdbx_seq_one_letter_code
_entity_poly.pdbx_strand_id
1 'polypeptide(L)'
;MNMLIEANRLVNRFIWGVPAMACILGVGLYLSIRTGFLQLRNFPEAMQVTIGRIFRKREAKDGALTPFQAVCTALAATIGTGNIAGVAGAISIGGPGAVFWMWMSAILGMCTKFCEVTLAVYYRESNKKGELLGGPMYYIKNGLGRQWLFLAYLYAIFGILTVFGTGNATQVNTITAAINEALFHFSLLPTEGNGRVNLFIGIVIAVLVALILLGGIKRIGQVTEKLVPFMALFYVVLSLGVVFLHFDRVPSVFTTIFASAFSPRAFTGGAVGSFILSMKKGISRGIFSNEAGLGTGSIAHATADTRKPVKQGYFGIFEVFADTIVICTLTALVILCSRVDIPFGREAGAELTISGFTSTYGAWSSIFTAVALCCFAFSTILGWGLYGARFTEFVFASPIAVKIFLSLYALVSILGATVDLSLVWAVADSFNGLMVIPNLIALFLLCPKVLQCISEYRKSEG
;
A
#
# COMPACT_ATOMS: atom_id res chain seq x y z
N MET A 1 16.28 -22.03 15.30
CA MET A 1 15.09 -21.68 14.50
C MET A 1 13.92 -21.22 15.35
N ASN A 2 13.47 -22.01 16.36
CA ASN A 2 12.33 -21.64 17.23
C ASN A 2 12.47 -20.30 17.95
N MET A 3 13.66 -19.98 18.47
CA MET A 3 13.93 -18.71 19.16
C MET A 3 13.80 -17.49 18.25
N LEU A 4 14.21 -17.57 16.99
CA LEU A 4 14.03 -16.51 15.99
C LEU A 4 12.55 -16.30 15.64
N ILE A 5 11.80 -17.38 15.52
CA ILE A 5 10.37 -17.34 15.25
C ILE A 5 9.62 -16.69 16.43
N GLU A 6 9.97 -17.05 17.66
CA GLU A 6 9.37 -16.45 18.86
C GLU A 6 9.72 -14.97 19.01
N ALA A 7 10.99 -14.61 18.80
CA ALA A 7 11.42 -13.22 18.80
C ALA A 7 10.66 -12.41 17.74
N ASN A 8 10.54 -12.92 16.51
CA ASN A 8 9.77 -12.29 15.45
C ASN A 8 8.29 -12.13 15.80
N ARG A 9 7.68 -13.16 16.43
CA ARG A 9 6.28 -13.07 16.90
C ARG A 9 6.09 -11.99 17.97
N LEU A 10 7.03 -11.83 18.89
CA LEU A 10 6.99 -10.76 19.91
C LEU A 10 7.09 -9.37 19.26
N VAL A 11 8.05 -9.19 18.34
CA VAL A 11 8.23 -7.95 17.59
C VAL A 11 6.98 -7.63 16.78
N ASN A 12 6.47 -8.58 16.02
CA ASN A 12 5.28 -8.40 15.20
C ASN A 12 4.02 -8.08 16.03
N ARG A 13 3.85 -8.76 17.19
CA ARG A 13 2.75 -8.47 18.13
C ARG A 13 2.82 -7.05 18.71
N PHE A 14 4.03 -6.51 18.94
CA PHE A 14 4.21 -5.16 19.45
C PHE A 14 3.94 -4.14 18.32
N ILE A 15 4.53 -4.32 17.14
CA ILE A 15 4.49 -3.36 16.02
C ILE A 15 3.11 -3.30 15.36
N TRP A 16 2.43 -4.43 15.22
CA TRP A 16 1.05 -4.48 14.73
C TRP A 16 0.04 -4.60 15.88
N GLY A 17 0.50 -4.34 17.10
CA GLY A 17 -0.28 -4.30 18.31
C GLY A 17 -0.91 -2.94 18.58
N VAL A 18 -1.71 -2.88 19.64
CA VAL A 18 -2.39 -1.65 20.10
C VAL A 18 -1.42 -0.47 20.32
N PRO A 19 -0.21 -0.66 20.91
CA PRO A 19 0.69 0.48 21.15
C PRO A 19 1.13 1.19 19.88
N ALA A 20 1.57 0.45 18.87
CA ALA A 20 2.03 1.07 17.63
C ALA A 20 0.88 1.69 16.82
N MET A 21 -0.28 1.01 16.76
CA MET A 21 -1.46 1.59 16.13
C MET A 21 -1.91 2.88 16.83
N ALA A 22 -1.86 2.93 18.18
CA ALA A 22 -2.16 4.14 18.94
C ALA A 22 -1.16 5.27 18.62
N CYS A 23 0.12 4.95 18.44
CA CYS A 23 1.13 5.92 18.00
C CYS A 23 0.85 6.45 16.58
N ILE A 24 0.55 5.56 15.63
CA ILE A 24 0.26 5.96 14.24
C ILE A 24 -0.98 6.86 14.19
N LEU A 25 -2.08 6.44 14.82
CA LEU A 25 -3.30 7.25 14.88
C LEU A 25 -3.11 8.52 15.70
N GLY A 26 -2.36 8.45 16.80
CA GLY A 26 -2.05 9.60 17.66
C GLY A 26 -1.26 10.67 16.91
N VAL A 27 -0.21 10.29 16.17
CA VAL A 27 0.53 11.22 15.32
C VAL A 27 -0.34 11.73 14.17
N GLY A 28 -1.14 10.87 13.52
CA GLY A 28 -2.08 11.28 12.49
C GLY A 28 -3.12 12.29 13.00
N LEU A 29 -3.65 12.07 14.19
CA LEU A 29 -4.58 13.01 14.86
C LEU A 29 -3.88 14.32 15.25
N TYR A 30 -2.68 14.23 15.83
CA TYR A 30 -1.85 15.41 16.14
C TYR A 30 -1.61 16.26 14.88
N LEU A 31 -1.18 15.65 13.78
CA LEU A 31 -0.96 16.33 12.50
C LEU A 31 -2.26 16.94 11.96
N SER A 32 -3.38 16.21 12.05
CA SER A 32 -4.70 16.70 11.63
C SER A 32 -5.14 17.93 12.42
N ILE A 33 -4.98 17.91 13.75
CA ILE A 33 -5.29 19.07 14.61
C ILE A 33 -4.39 20.25 14.26
N ARG A 34 -3.06 20.03 14.16
CA ARG A 34 -2.08 21.08 13.88
C ARG A 34 -2.25 21.73 12.52
N THR A 35 -2.70 20.97 11.52
CA THR A 35 -2.99 21.48 10.16
C THR A 35 -4.42 22.04 10.01
N GLY A 36 -5.24 21.95 11.07
CA GLY A 36 -6.66 22.34 11.06
C GLY A 36 -7.50 21.45 10.16
N PHE A 37 -7.29 20.12 10.26
CA PHE A 37 -7.99 19.11 9.45
C PHE A 37 -7.91 19.40 7.94
N LEU A 38 -6.71 19.73 7.47
CA LEU A 38 -6.44 20.09 6.08
C LEU A 38 -6.98 19.04 5.10
N GLN A 39 -6.83 17.77 5.42
CA GLN A 39 -7.29 16.65 4.59
C GLN A 39 -8.81 16.67 4.33
N LEU A 40 -9.61 17.26 5.22
CA LEU A 40 -11.05 17.42 5.04
C LEU A 40 -11.37 18.78 4.39
N ARG A 41 -10.80 19.85 4.95
CA ARG A 41 -11.07 21.23 4.50
C ARG A 41 -10.60 21.50 3.06
N ASN A 42 -9.42 21.00 2.69
CA ASN A 42 -8.85 21.16 1.36
C ASN A 42 -9.05 19.91 0.48
N PHE A 43 -9.95 19.00 0.84
CA PHE A 43 -10.24 17.80 0.05
C PHE A 43 -10.66 18.11 -1.39
N PRO A 44 -11.58 19.07 -1.65
CA PRO A 44 -11.95 19.43 -3.01
C PRO A 44 -10.74 19.93 -3.84
N GLU A 45 -9.86 20.73 -3.24
CA GLU A 45 -8.62 21.19 -3.89
C GLU A 45 -7.68 20.04 -4.20
N ALA A 46 -7.52 19.10 -3.27
CA ALA A 46 -6.70 17.90 -3.47
C ALA A 46 -7.22 17.06 -4.65
N MET A 47 -8.52 16.86 -4.74
CA MET A 47 -9.15 16.14 -5.87
C MET A 47 -8.97 16.88 -7.18
N GLN A 48 -9.21 18.19 -7.20
CA GLN A 48 -9.06 19.03 -8.40
C GLN A 48 -7.61 19.05 -8.90
N VAL A 49 -6.64 19.19 -7.99
CA VAL A 49 -5.20 19.18 -8.33
C VAL A 49 -4.78 17.86 -8.90
N THR A 50 -5.31 16.73 -8.41
CA THR A 50 -4.91 15.40 -8.85
C THR A 50 -5.65 14.98 -10.11
N ILE A 51 -6.98 14.97 -10.09
CA ILE A 51 -7.82 14.52 -11.21
C ILE A 51 -7.64 15.46 -12.41
N GLY A 52 -7.59 16.77 -12.19
CA GLY A 52 -7.39 17.76 -13.25
C GLY A 52 -6.05 17.65 -13.99
N ARG A 53 -5.09 16.87 -13.45
CA ARG A 53 -3.80 16.61 -14.09
C ARG A 53 -3.74 15.29 -14.84
N ILE A 54 -4.66 14.36 -14.63
CA ILE A 54 -4.74 13.08 -15.35
C ILE A 54 -4.80 13.33 -16.87
N PHE A 55 -5.50 14.39 -17.28
CA PHE A 55 -5.70 14.72 -18.70
C PHE A 55 -4.69 15.71 -19.28
N ARG A 56 -3.73 16.21 -18.48
CA ARG A 56 -2.71 17.14 -18.94
C ARG A 56 -1.42 16.43 -19.28
N LYS A 57 -1.15 16.24 -20.56
CA LYS A 57 0.17 15.77 -21.02
C LYS A 57 1.23 16.82 -20.67
N ARG A 58 2.20 16.46 -19.86
CA ARG A 58 3.38 17.25 -19.53
C ARG A 58 4.58 16.31 -19.53
N GLU A 59 5.67 16.73 -20.13
CA GLU A 59 6.95 16.04 -20.03
C GLU A 59 7.65 16.50 -18.75
N ALA A 60 8.20 15.56 -18.01
CA ALA A 60 9.05 15.81 -16.85
C ALA A 60 10.48 16.08 -17.33
N LYS A 61 11.24 16.85 -16.56
CA LYS A 61 12.67 17.02 -16.76
C LYS A 61 13.40 15.68 -16.65
N ASP A 62 14.60 15.61 -17.22
CA ASP A 62 15.46 14.45 -17.08
C ASP A 62 15.74 14.15 -15.61
N GLY A 63 15.64 12.87 -15.23
CA GLY A 63 15.81 12.42 -13.83
C GLY A 63 14.61 12.61 -12.92
N ALA A 64 13.47 13.11 -13.43
CA ALA A 64 12.24 13.31 -12.66
C ALA A 64 11.05 12.60 -13.32
N LEU A 65 9.97 12.44 -12.56
CA LEU A 65 8.65 11.99 -13.02
C LEU A 65 7.68 13.17 -13.08
N THR A 66 6.65 13.08 -13.91
CA THR A 66 5.53 14.02 -13.77
C THR A 66 4.85 13.79 -12.42
N PRO A 67 4.17 14.79 -11.84
CA PRO A 67 3.40 14.59 -10.60
C PRO A 67 2.38 13.44 -10.70
N PHE A 68 1.81 13.21 -11.87
CA PHE A 68 0.89 12.10 -12.11
C PHE A 68 1.62 10.75 -12.17
N GLN A 69 2.77 10.65 -12.84
CA GLN A 69 3.60 9.44 -12.81
C GLN A 69 4.07 9.11 -11.39
N ALA A 70 4.43 10.11 -10.60
CA ALA A 70 4.86 9.92 -9.22
C ALA A 70 3.73 9.36 -8.34
N VAL A 71 2.49 9.88 -8.45
CA VAL A 71 1.35 9.31 -7.71
C VAL A 71 0.97 7.92 -8.23
N CYS A 72 1.01 7.69 -9.53
CA CYS A 72 0.78 6.33 -10.06
C CYS A 72 1.82 5.34 -9.56
N THR A 73 3.09 5.77 -9.42
CA THR A 73 4.14 4.92 -8.86
C THR A 73 3.93 4.65 -7.36
N ALA A 74 3.46 5.64 -6.59
CA ALA A 74 3.08 5.44 -5.20
C ALA A 74 1.86 4.52 -5.07
N LEU A 75 0.80 4.77 -5.85
CA LEU A 75 -0.39 3.91 -5.92
C LEU A 75 -0.06 2.49 -6.40
N ALA A 76 0.94 2.32 -7.27
CA ALA A 76 1.40 0.99 -7.68
C ALA A 76 1.91 0.17 -6.49
N ALA A 77 2.56 0.80 -5.52
CA ALA A 77 3.04 0.13 -4.31
C ALA A 77 1.92 -0.13 -3.30
N THR A 78 0.98 0.82 -3.14
CA THR A 78 -0.08 0.76 -2.12
C THR A 78 -1.29 -0.06 -2.58
N ILE A 79 -1.79 0.14 -3.81
CA ILE A 79 -2.89 -0.66 -4.37
C ILE A 79 -2.36 -2.03 -4.80
N GLY A 80 -2.48 -2.99 -3.90
CA GLY A 80 -1.94 -4.32 -4.06
C GLY A 80 -2.86 -5.40 -3.51
N THR A 81 -2.26 -6.53 -3.15
CA THR A 81 -3.00 -7.65 -2.53
C THR A 81 -3.66 -7.27 -1.21
N GLY A 82 -3.16 -6.24 -0.52
CA GLY A 82 -3.73 -5.70 0.72
C GLY A 82 -5.18 -5.21 0.55
N ASN A 83 -5.51 -4.60 -0.58
CA ASN A 83 -6.85 -4.08 -0.88
C ASN A 83 -7.88 -5.20 -1.13
N ILE A 84 -7.44 -6.39 -1.46
CA ILE A 84 -8.27 -7.57 -1.76
C ILE A 84 -8.24 -8.54 -0.58
N ALA A 85 -7.10 -9.19 -0.36
CA ALA A 85 -6.93 -10.17 0.71
C ALA A 85 -6.93 -9.54 2.10
N GLY A 86 -6.33 -8.34 2.26
CA GLY A 86 -6.30 -7.64 3.55
C GLY A 86 -7.69 -7.23 4.03
N VAL A 87 -8.57 -6.78 3.14
CA VAL A 87 -9.97 -6.44 3.45
C VAL A 87 -10.75 -7.69 3.83
N ALA A 88 -10.58 -8.78 3.06
CA ALA A 88 -11.20 -10.08 3.37
C ALA A 88 -10.80 -10.58 4.77
N GLY A 89 -9.50 -10.53 5.09
CA GLY A 89 -8.97 -10.88 6.42
C GLY A 89 -9.46 -9.95 7.54
N ALA A 90 -9.63 -8.65 7.26
CA ALA A 90 -10.22 -7.73 8.23
C ALA A 90 -11.67 -8.09 8.56
N ILE A 91 -12.49 -8.40 7.54
CA ILE A 91 -13.89 -8.77 7.70
C ILE A 91 -14.02 -10.14 8.37
N SER A 92 -13.25 -11.14 7.97
CA SER A 92 -13.35 -12.49 8.51
C SER A 92 -12.94 -12.59 9.98
N ILE A 93 -11.96 -11.81 10.43
CA ILE A 93 -11.50 -11.81 11.83
C ILE A 93 -12.17 -10.71 12.66
N GLY A 94 -12.29 -9.50 12.12
CA GLY A 94 -12.80 -8.34 12.83
C GLY A 94 -14.30 -8.10 12.66
N GLY A 95 -14.95 -8.86 11.79
CA GLY A 95 -16.35 -8.64 11.39
C GLY A 95 -16.51 -7.43 10.45
N PRO A 96 -17.75 -7.17 9.97
CA PRO A 96 -18.04 -6.06 9.06
C PRO A 96 -17.64 -4.69 9.61
N GLY A 97 -17.67 -4.49 10.92
CA GLY A 97 -17.26 -3.24 11.59
C GLY A 97 -15.77 -2.87 11.37
N ALA A 98 -14.93 -3.83 11.01
CA ALA A 98 -13.53 -3.55 10.67
C ALA A 98 -13.41 -2.54 9.51
N VAL A 99 -14.37 -2.54 8.58
CA VAL A 99 -14.42 -1.60 7.45
C VAL A 99 -14.55 -0.14 7.92
N PHE A 100 -15.41 0.11 8.92
CA PHE A 100 -15.53 1.44 9.53
C PHE A 100 -14.20 1.91 10.12
N TRP A 101 -13.47 1.04 10.82
CA TRP A 101 -12.18 1.38 11.41
C TRP A 101 -11.08 1.54 10.37
N MET A 102 -11.17 0.88 9.21
CA MET A 102 -10.33 1.18 8.04
C MET A 102 -10.57 2.61 7.55
N TRP A 103 -11.83 3.07 7.45
CA TRP A 103 -12.15 4.45 7.06
C TRP A 103 -11.59 5.46 8.05
N MET A 104 -11.73 5.20 9.35
CA MET A 104 -11.21 6.10 10.38
C MET A 104 -9.69 6.22 10.31
N SER A 105 -8.97 5.10 10.08
CA SER A 105 -7.53 5.12 9.88
C SER A 105 -7.13 5.87 8.61
N ALA A 106 -7.89 5.73 7.53
CA ALA A 106 -7.64 6.43 6.27
C ALA A 106 -7.85 7.95 6.37
N ILE A 107 -8.89 8.40 7.09
CA ILE A 107 -9.13 9.84 7.31
C ILE A 107 -7.95 10.50 8.02
N LEU A 108 -7.38 9.87 9.03
CA LEU A 108 -6.18 10.37 9.69
C LEU A 108 -4.93 10.15 8.83
N GLY A 109 -4.86 9.01 8.14
CA GLY A 109 -3.80 8.66 7.21
C GLY A 109 -3.63 9.63 6.06
N MET A 110 -4.73 10.22 5.55
CA MET A 110 -4.66 11.26 4.52
C MET A 110 -3.81 12.47 4.96
N CYS A 111 -3.95 12.92 6.23
CA CYS A 111 -3.13 14.00 6.75
C CYS A 111 -1.67 13.56 6.94
N THR A 112 -1.46 12.37 7.47
CA THR A 112 -0.12 11.79 7.65
C THR A 112 0.62 11.70 6.32
N LYS A 113 -0.01 11.12 5.30
CA LYS A 113 0.55 11.01 3.94
C LYS A 113 0.82 12.39 3.31
N PHE A 114 -0.08 13.35 3.49
CA PHE A 114 0.15 14.73 3.07
C PHE A 114 1.43 15.31 3.67
N CYS A 115 1.66 15.11 4.97
CA CYS A 115 2.86 15.59 5.65
C CYS A 115 4.12 14.86 5.16
N GLU A 116 4.06 13.53 5.02
CA GLU A 116 5.15 12.71 4.47
C GLU A 116 5.58 13.20 3.09
N VAL A 117 4.63 13.36 2.19
CA VAL A 117 4.89 13.80 0.81
C VAL A 117 5.43 15.23 0.77
N THR A 118 4.85 16.13 1.56
CA THR A 118 5.30 17.54 1.65
C THR A 118 6.76 17.61 2.12
N LEU A 119 7.12 16.87 3.19
CA LEU A 119 8.48 16.83 3.70
C LEU A 119 9.45 16.16 2.72
N ALA A 120 9.03 15.08 2.06
CA ALA A 120 9.86 14.37 1.11
C ALA A 120 10.22 15.22 -0.12
N VAL A 121 9.29 16.04 -0.60
CA VAL A 121 9.56 16.99 -1.69
C VAL A 121 10.39 18.17 -1.22
N TYR A 122 10.16 18.65 0.00
CA TYR A 122 10.89 19.79 0.56
C TYR A 122 12.36 19.48 0.82
N TYR A 123 12.67 18.32 1.42
CA TYR A 123 14.01 17.93 1.84
C TYR A 123 14.74 16.99 0.85
N ARG A 124 14.22 16.83 -0.35
CA ARG A 124 14.84 15.99 -1.37
C ARG A 124 16.19 16.54 -1.85
N GLU A 125 17.01 15.62 -2.33
CA GLU A 125 18.32 15.89 -2.95
C GLU A 125 18.31 15.48 -4.43
N SER A 126 19.39 15.79 -5.15
CA SER A 126 19.63 15.26 -6.49
C SER A 126 20.91 14.43 -6.48
N ASN A 127 20.91 13.27 -7.13
CA ASN A 127 22.10 12.49 -7.31
C ASN A 127 22.95 13.03 -8.49
N LYS A 128 24.13 12.41 -8.70
CA LYS A 128 25.06 12.81 -9.79
C LYS A 128 24.46 12.68 -11.19
N LYS A 129 23.36 11.93 -11.35
CA LYS A 129 22.65 11.77 -12.62
C LYS A 129 21.47 12.75 -12.77
N GLY A 130 21.27 13.66 -11.81
CA GLY A 130 20.15 14.59 -11.79
C GLY A 130 18.83 13.98 -11.34
N GLU A 131 18.81 12.72 -10.87
CA GLU A 131 17.58 12.10 -10.34
C GLU A 131 17.25 12.66 -8.97
N LEU A 132 15.95 12.89 -8.73
CA LEU A 132 15.44 13.40 -7.46
C LEU A 132 15.32 12.27 -6.44
N LEU A 133 15.91 12.46 -5.27
CA LEU A 133 15.98 11.53 -4.16
C LEU A 133 15.32 12.12 -2.92
N GLY A 134 14.34 11.43 -2.36
CA GLY A 134 13.65 11.88 -1.15
C GLY A 134 13.00 10.73 -0.40
N GLY A 135 12.19 11.07 0.60
CA GLY A 135 11.55 10.13 1.49
C GLY A 135 12.03 10.27 2.93
N PRO A 136 11.62 9.38 3.85
CA PRO A 136 11.92 9.50 5.27
C PRO A 136 13.40 9.64 5.59
N MET A 137 14.26 8.85 4.96
CA MET A 137 15.70 8.92 5.19
C MET A 137 16.28 10.31 4.86
N TYR A 138 15.74 11.01 3.86
CA TYR A 138 16.21 12.34 3.47
C TYR A 138 15.64 13.45 4.37
N TYR A 139 14.35 13.42 4.73
CA TYR A 139 13.85 14.45 5.62
C TYR A 139 14.29 14.24 7.09
N ILE A 140 14.65 13.01 7.51
CA ILE A 140 15.34 12.78 8.79
C ILE A 140 16.74 13.38 8.72
N LYS A 141 17.53 13.05 7.68
CA LYS A 141 18.90 13.54 7.47
C LYS A 141 18.95 15.07 7.42
N ASN A 142 18.12 15.69 6.57
CA ASN A 142 18.20 17.11 6.23
C ASN A 142 17.34 17.98 7.15
N GLY A 143 16.29 17.43 7.77
CA GLY A 143 15.35 18.17 8.60
C GLY A 143 15.67 18.12 10.09
N LEU A 144 16.12 16.97 10.61
CA LEU A 144 16.42 16.80 12.04
C LEU A 144 17.88 17.01 12.39
N GLY A 145 18.77 16.95 11.39
CA GLY A 145 20.19 17.18 11.58
C GLY A 145 21.00 15.92 11.94
N ARG A 146 22.32 16.10 12.11
CA ARG A 146 23.31 15.03 12.18
C ARG A 146 23.10 14.04 13.33
N GLN A 147 22.58 14.51 14.46
CA GLN A 147 22.31 13.66 15.63
C GLN A 147 21.23 12.59 15.40
N TRP A 148 20.33 12.81 14.42
CA TRP A 148 19.25 11.90 14.08
C TRP A 148 19.56 11.00 12.86
N LEU A 149 20.75 11.12 12.30
CA LEU A 149 21.15 10.39 11.09
C LEU A 149 21.05 8.86 11.26
N PHE A 150 21.27 8.36 12.49
CA PHE A 150 21.10 6.93 12.78
C PHE A 150 19.67 6.42 12.49
N LEU A 151 18.63 7.25 12.74
CA LEU A 151 17.25 6.89 12.41
C LEU A 151 17.03 6.80 10.89
N ALA A 152 17.70 7.65 10.10
CA ALA A 152 17.62 7.59 8.64
C ALA A 152 18.22 6.28 8.10
N TYR A 153 19.35 5.84 8.64
CA TYR A 153 19.97 4.56 8.30
C TYR A 153 19.13 3.38 8.78
N LEU A 154 18.57 3.40 10.00
CA LEU A 154 17.66 2.36 10.48
C LEU A 154 16.45 2.22 9.58
N TYR A 155 15.82 3.33 9.20
CA TYR A 155 14.70 3.33 8.27
C TYR A 155 15.04 2.68 6.94
N ALA A 156 16.18 3.07 6.34
CA ALA A 156 16.61 2.56 5.05
C ALA A 156 16.99 1.06 5.11
N ILE A 157 17.65 0.61 6.19
CA ILE A 157 18.01 -0.80 6.38
C ILE A 157 16.75 -1.65 6.57
N PHE A 158 15.81 -1.23 7.40
CA PHE A 158 14.53 -1.94 7.56
C PHE A 158 13.78 -1.99 6.23
N GLY A 159 13.81 -0.91 5.45
CA GLY A 159 13.25 -0.88 4.10
C GLY A 159 13.88 -1.91 3.17
N ILE A 160 15.22 -2.01 3.09
CA ILE A 160 15.91 -3.02 2.28
C ILE A 160 15.49 -4.44 2.65
N LEU A 161 15.34 -4.73 3.96
CA LEU A 161 14.91 -6.06 4.42
C LEU A 161 13.44 -6.35 4.10
N THR A 162 12.59 -5.34 4.15
CA THR A 162 11.16 -5.45 3.88
C THR A 162 10.85 -5.74 2.41
N VAL A 163 11.55 -5.08 1.49
CA VAL A 163 11.17 -5.11 0.06
C VAL A 163 11.26 -6.50 -0.57
N PHE A 164 12.16 -7.36 -0.12
CA PHE A 164 12.29 -8.73 -0.63
C PHE A 164 11.10 -9.62 -0.28
N GLY A 165 10.56 -9.48 0.94
CA GLY A 165 9.41 -10.24 1.41
C GLY A 165 8.09 -9.59 0.99
N THR A 166 7.71 -8.49 1.65
CA THR A 166 6.41 -7.83 1.45
C THR A 166 6.25 -7.23 0.05
N GLY A 167 7.34 -6.64 -0.47
CA GLY A 167 7.32 -5.95 -1.77
C GLY A 167 7.44 -6.88 -2.98
N ASN A 168 7.98 -8.11 -2.83
CA ASN A 168 8.22 -9.01 -3.95
C ASN A 168 7.66 -10.41 -3.71
N ALA A 169 8.29 -11.21 -2.85
CA ALA A 169 8.00 -12.64 -2.74
C ALA A 169 6.53 -12.93 -2.45
N THR A 170 5.91 -12.19 -1.55
CA THR A 170 4.47 -12.31 -1.22
C THR A 170 3.60 -11.98 -2.43
N GLN A 171 3.95 -10.94 -3.18
CA GLN A 171 3.20 -10.52 -4.35
C GLN A 171 3.27 -11.57 -5.46
N VAL A 172 4.47 -12.11 -5.72
CA VAL A 172 4.67 -13.18 -6.70
C VAL A 172 3.93 -14.45 -6.29
N ASN A 173 3.96 -14.81 -5.02
CA ASN A 173 3.20 -15.95 -4.49
C ASN A 173 1.70 -15.77 -4.75
N THR A 174 1.16 -14.57 -4.53
CA THR A 174 -0.26 -14.27 -4.83
C THR A 174 -0.58 -14.37 -6.32
N ILE A 175 0.31 -13.85 -7.20
CA ILE A 175 0.14 -14.01 -8.66
C ILE A 175 0.10 -15.50 -9.03
N THR A 176 1.05 -16.27 -8.50
CA THR A 176 1.15 -17.71 -8.77
C THR A 176 -0.08 -18.46 -8.30
N ALA A 177 -0.57 -18.17 -7.09
CA ALA A 177 -1.79 -18.76 -6.57
C ALA A 177 -3.01 -18.41 -7.43
N ALA A 178 -3.19 -17.15 -7.81
CA ALA A 178 -4.31 -16.70 -8.63
C ALA A 178 -4.32 -17.34 -10.03
N ILE A 179 -3.14 -17.49 -10.65
CA ILE A 179 -3.03 -18.16 -11.96
C ILE A 179 -3.32 -19.66 -11.83
N ASN A 180 -2.76 -20.32 -10.82
CA ASN A 180 -3.01 -21.74 -10.57
C ASN A 180 -4.49 -22.03 -10.31
N GLU A 181 -5.15 -21.21 -9.49
CA GLU A 181 -6.59 -21.32 -9.21
C GLU A 181 -7.41 -21.17 -10.48
N ALA A 182 -7.10 -20.18 -11.33
CA ALA A 182 -7.78 -20.00 -12.61
C ALA A 182 -7.56 -21.22 -13.53
N LEU A 183 -6.32 -21.72 -13.66
CA LEU A 183 -6.01 -22.87 -14.51
C LEU A 183 -6.68 -24.15 -14.01
N PHE A 184 -6.73 -24.36 -12.69
CA PHE A 184 -7.43 -25.49 -12.08
C PHE A 184 -8.95 -25.42 -12.34
N HIS A 185 -9.53 -24.24 -12.15
CA HIS A 185 -10.96 -24.03 -12.36
C HIS A 185 -11.42 -24.36 -13.80
N PHE A 186 -10.54 -24.13 -14.79
CA PHE A 186 -10.79 -24.48 -16.20
C PHE A 186 -10.29 -25.88 -16.57
N SER A 187 -9.95 -26.73 -15.59
CA SER A 187 -9.47 -28.11 -15.80
C SER A 187 -8.21 -28.20 -16.70
N LEU A 188 -7.42 -27.13 -16.75
CA LEU A 188 -6.15 -27.09 -17.48
C LEU A 188 -4.99 -27.67 -16.66
N LEU A 189 -5.16 -27.75 -15.33
CA LEU A 189 -4.24 -28.40 -14.42
C LEU A 189 -4.97 -29.45 -13.58
N PRO A 190 -4.35 -30.65 -13.34
CA PRO A 190 -4.98 -31.75 -12.58
C PRO A 190 -5.02 -31.49 -11.07
N THR A 191 -4.21 -30.56 -10.53
CA THR A 191 -4.10 -30.23 -9.09
C THR A 191 -3.82 -28.75 -8.93
N GLU A 192 -4.26 -28.19 -7.79
CA GLU A 192 -3.88 -26.86 -7.39
C GLU A 192 -2.37 -26.79 -7.14
N GLY A 193 -1.66 -26.19 -8.08
CA GLY A 193 -0.22 -25.98 -8.00
C GLY A 193 0.62 -27.05 -8.72
N ASN A 194 1.29 -26.62 -9.77
CA ASN A 194 2.29 -27.39 -10.48
C ASN A 194 3.64 -26.68 -10.42
N GLY A 195 4.65 -27.32 -9.82
CA GLY A 195 5.97 -26.72 -9.64
C GLY A 195 6.63 -26.23 -10.95
N ARG A 196 6.36 -26.87 -12.10
CA ARG A 196 6.85 -26.40 -13.41
C ARG A 196 6.16 -25.11 -13.85
N VAL A 197 4.83 -25.02 -13.66
CA VAL A 197 4.05 -23.84 -13.97
C VAL A 197 4.48 -22.69 -13.07
N ASN A 198 4.64 -22.94 -11.78
CA ASN A 198 5.12 -21.94 -10.82
C ASN A 198 6.50 -21.39 -11.19
N LEU A 199 7.44 -22.28 -11.55
CA LEU A 199 8.76 -21.87 -12.02
C LEU A 199 8.68 -21.00 -13.28
N PHE A 200 7.84 -21.38 -14.25
CA PHE A 200 7.64 -20.61 -15.47
C PHE A 200 7.08 -19.21 -15.16
N ILE A 201 6.05 -19.12 -14.31
CA ILE A 201 5.48 -17.84 -13.84
C ILE A 201 6.56 -16.99 -13.17
N GLY A 202 7.34 -17.57 -12.24
CA GLY A 202 8.42 -16.88 -11.54
C GLY A 202 9.48 -16.33 -12.48
N ILE A 203 9.88 -17.09 -13.50
CA ILE A 203 10.86 -16.62 -14.51
C ILE A 203 10.28 -15.46 -15.34
N VAL A 204 9.02 -15.59 -15.81
CA VAL A 204 8.37 -14.52 -16.58
C VAL A 204 8.29 -13.22 -15.77
N ILE A 205 7.87 -13.31 -14.51
CA ILE A 205 7.81 -12.14 -13.61
C ILE A 205 9.21 -11.57 -13.39
N ALA A 206 10.21 -12.40 -13.10
CA ALA A 206 11.58 -11.96 -12.89
C ALA A 206 12.13 -11.20 -14.09
N VAL A 207 11.90 -11.69 -15.30
CA VAL A 207 12.33 -11.02 -16.55
C VAL A 207 11.61 -9.68 -16.72
N LEU A 208 10.30 -9.64 -16.53
CA LEU A 208 9.52 -8.40 -16.66
C LEU A 208 9.95 -7.36 -15.61
N VAL A 209 10.15 -7.77 -14.36
CA VAL A 209 10.63 -6.92 -13.27
C VAL A 209 12.04 -6.39 -13.61
N ALA A 210 12.96 -7.25 -14.04
CA ALA A 210 14.31 -6.83 -14.42
C ALA A 210 14.29 -5.82 -15.58
N LEU A 211 13.51 -6.10 -16.64
CA LEU A 211 13.41 -5.22 -17.80
C LEU A 211 12.88 -3.81 -17.43
N ILE A 212 11.92 -3.74 -16.50
CA ILE A 212 11.32 -2.46 -16.11
C ILE A 212 12.23 -1.72 -15.13
N LEU A 213 12.67 -2.38 -14.04
CA LEU A 213 13.43 -1.73 -12.98
C LEU A 213 14.83 -1.31 -13.43
N LEU A 214 15.54 -2.14 -14.21
CA LEU A 214 16.85 -1.78 -14.76
C LEU A 214 16.76 -0.67 -15.82
N GLY A 215 15.58 -0.44 -16.39
CA GLY A 215 15.30 0.70 -17.25
C GLY A 215 15.21 2.04 -16.54
N GLY A 216 15.30 2.04 -15.20
CA GLY A 216 15.35 3.24 -14.37
C GLY A 216 13.98 3.91 -14.14
N ILE A 217 14.01 5.04 -13.44
CA ILE A 217 12.82 5.71 -12.91
C ILE A 217 11.81 6.11 -14.00
N LYS A 218 12.29 6.56 -15.16
CA LYS A 218 11.41 6.94 -16.29
C LYS A 218 10.58 5.76 -16.77
N ARG A 219 11.20 4.59 -16.93
CA ARG A 219 10.49 3.37 -17.38
C ARG A 219 9.48 2.91 -16.34
N ILE A 220 9.82 2.95 -15.06
CA ILE A 220 8.89 2.64 -13.96
C ILE A 220 7.69 3.58 -14.04
N GLY A 221 7.89 4.89 -14.12
CA GLY A 221 6.82 5.88 -14.23
C GLY A 221 5.93 5.69 -15.46
N GLN A 222 6.51 5.37 -16.63
CA GLN A 222 5.76 5.10 -17.87
C GLN A 222 4.91 3.84 -17.79
N VAL A 223 5.36 2.81 -17.09
CA VAL A 223 4.59 1.58 -16.88
C VAL A 223 3.47 1.83 -15.87
N THR A 224 3.80 2.42 -14.73
CA THR A 224 2.84 2.63 -13.65
C THR A 224 1.73 3.62 -14.01
N GLU A 225 2.03 4.68 -14.80
CA GLU A 225 1.00 5.63 -15.26
C GLU A 225 -0.07 5.01 -16.17
N LYS A 226 0.22 3.88 -16.80
CA LYS A 226 -0.73 3.13 -17.62
C LYS A 226 -1.39 1.99 -16.84
N LEU A 227 -0.56 1.22 -16.11
CA LEU A 227 -1.01 0.04 -15.39
C LEU A 227 -1.96 0.40 -14.25
N VAL A 228 -1.63 1.43 -13.44
CA VAL A 228 -2.41 1.76 -12.24
C VAL A 228 -3.80 2.29 -12.57
N PRO A 229 -4.00 3.26 -13.46
CA PRO A 229 -5.35 3.68 -13.83
C PRO A 229 -6.16 2.55 -14.49
N PHE A 230 -5.51 1.71 -15.32
CA PHE A 230 -6.17 0.56 -15.94
C PHE A 230 -6.68 -0.43 -14.88
N MET A 231 -5.79 -0.89 -13.98
CA MET A 231 -6.16 -1.87 -12.97
C MET A 231 -7.20 -1.33 -11.98
N ALA A 232 -7.07 -0.06 -11.57
CA ALA A 232 -8.01 0.58 -10.66
C ALA A 232 -9.39 0.74 -11.31
N LEU A 233 -9.44 1.25 -12.54
CA LEU A 233 -10.70 1.40 -13.27
C LEU A 233 -11.37 0.06 -13.53
N PHE A 234 -10.60 -0.95 -13.95
CA PHE A 234 -11.08 -2.30 -14.19
C PHE A 234 -11.71 -2.89 -12.92
N TYR A 235 -11.01 -2.80 -11.78
CA TYR A 235 -11.51 -3.29 -10.51
C TYR A 235 -12.73 -2.51 -10.01
N VAL A 236 -12.72 -1.18 -10.13
CA VAL A 236 -13.84 -0.32 -9.74
C VAL A 236 -15.10 -0.65 -10.54
N VAL A 237 -15.00 -0.79 -11.87
CA VAL A 237 -16.14 -1.10 -12.74
C VAL A 237 -16.75 -2.45 -12.37
N LEU A 238 -15.92 -3.48 -12.18
CA LEU A 238 -16.40 -4.81 -11.82
C LEU A 238 -17.03 -4.85 -10.42
N SER A 239 -16.41 -4.16 -9.45
CA SER A 239 -16.95 -4.08 -8.09
C SER A 239 -18.25 -3.30 -8.04
N LEU A 240 -18.36 -2.18 -8.76
CA LEU A 240 -19.61 -1.43 -8.87
C LEU A 240 -20.71 -2.25 -9.53
N GLY A 241 -20.38 -3.12 -10.50
CA GLY A 241 -21.33 -4.04 -11.07
C GLY A 241 -21.93 -5.01 -10.05
N VAL A 242 -21.11 -5.58 -9.14
CA VAL A 242 -21.61 -6.40 -8.01
C VAL A 242 -22.53 -5.58 -7.12
N VAL A 243 -22.10 -4.37 -6.75
CA VAL A 243 -22.90 -3.46 -5.89
C VAL A 243 -24.24 -3.11 -6.56
N PHE A 244 -24.21 -2.82 -7.85
CA PHE A 244 -25.42 -2.49 -8.62
C PHE A 244 -26.40 -3.67 -8.70
N LEU A 245 -25.91 -4.88 -8.97
CA LEU A 245 -26.74 -6.09 -9.04
C LEU A 245 -27.34 -6.49 -7.67
N HIS A 246 -26.73 -6.03 -6.57
CA HIS A 246 -27.22 -6.27 -5.21
C HIS A 246 -27.54 -4.96 -4.47
N PHE A 247 -28.03 -3.96 -5.20
CA PHE A 247 -28.27 -2.61 -4.67
C PHE A 247 -29.26 -2.60 -3.50
N ASP A 248 -30.24 -3.50 -3.50
CA ASP A 248 -31.21 -3.72 -2.41
C ASP A 248 -30.53 -3.99 -1.06
N ARG A 249 -29.32 -4.55 -1.06
CA ARG A 249 -28.57 -4.93 0.14
C ARG A 249 -27.64 -3.84 0.66
N VAL A 250 -27.30 -2.86 -0.16
CA VAL A 250 -26.33 -1.81 0.19
C VAL A 250 -26.72 -1.09 1.49
N PRO A 251 -27.99 -0.65 1.71
CA PRO A 251 -28.38 0.01 2.96
C PRO A 251 -28.18 -0.89 4.20
N SER A 252 -28.56 -2.17 4.10
CA SER A 252 -28.40 -3.13 5.19
C SER A 252 -26.91 -3.44 5.48
N VAL A 253 -26.07 -3.49 4.46
CA VAL A 253 -24.62 -3.68 4.60
C VAL A 253 -23.99 -2.50 5.34
N PHE A 254 -24.30 -1.26 4.95
CA PHE A 254 -23.82 -0.08 5.69
C PHE A 254 -24.31 -0.07 7.14
N THR A 255 -25.59 -0.36 7.38
CA THR A 255 -26.12 -0.49 8.75
C THR A 255 -25.33 -1.54 9.55
N THR A 256 -25.03 -2.69 8.93
CA THR A 256 -24.24 -3.76 9.57
C THR A 256 -22.80 -3.30 9.86
N ILE A 257 -22.15 -2.58 8.95
CA ILE A 257 -20.81 -2.03 9.17
C ILE A 257 -20.81 -1.10 10.38
N PHE A 258 -21.73 -0.13 10.43
CA PHE A 258 -21.80 0.82 11.55
C PHE A 258 -22.20 0.14 12.87
N ALA A 259 -23.22 -0.70 12.88
CA ALA A 259 -23.66 -1.40 14.07
C ALA A 259 -22.57 -2.32 14.62
N SER A 260 -21.88 -3.07 13.75
CA SER A 260 -20.81 -3.99 14.12
C SER A 260 -19.55 -3.26 14.61
N ALA A 261 -19.30 -2.04 14.15
CA ALA A 261 -18.14 -1.24 14.55
C ALA A 261 -18.15 -0.86 16.03
N PHE A 262 -19.35 -0.71 16.62
CA PHE A 262 -19.55 -0.24 18.00
C PHE A 262 -20.18 -1.30 18.91
N SER A 263 -20.50 -2.49 18.40
CA SER A 263 -21.11 -3.55 19.19
C SER A 263 -20.08 -4.23 20.09
N PRO A 264 -20.39 -4.38 21.42
CA PRO A 264 -19.55 -5.12 22.34
C PRO A 264 -19.57 -6.64 22.07
N ARG A 265 -20.58 -7.14 21.37
CA ARG A 265 -20.82 -8.58 21.09
C ARG A 265 -20.88 -8.84 19.60
N ALA A 266 -20.28 -9.95 19.19
CA ALA A 266 -20.26 -10.37 17.80
C ALA A 266 -21.64 -10.58 17.20
N PHE A 267 -21.82 -10.17 15.98
CA PHE A 267 -23.02 -10.45 15.15
C PHE A 267 -23.12 -11.92 14.71
N THR A 268 -22.13 -12.74 15.02
CA THR A 268 -22.05 -14.15 14.62
C THR A 268 -21.73 -15.03 15.82
N GLY A 269 -22.72 -15.75 16.25
CA GLY A 269 -22.73 -16.93 17.14
C GLY A 269 -21.41 -17.37 17.75
N GLY A 270 -20.81 -16.59 18.62
CA GLY A 270 -20.01 -17.18 19.68
C GLY A 270 -18.54 -16.92 19.79
N ALA A 271 -17.77 -16.23 18.97
CA ALA A 271 -16.35 -16.08 19.27
C ALA A 271 -15.63 -14.88 18.63
N VAL A 272 -16.24 -14.22 17.67
CA VAL A 272 -15.53 -13.26 16.83
C VAL A 272 -16.20 -11.89 16.93
N GLY A 273 -15.43 -10.90 17.34
CA GLY A 273 -15.81 -9.52 17.20
C GLY A 273 -16.18 -8.81 18.48
N SER A 274 -15.23 -8.72 19.40
CA SER A 274 -15.29 -7.60 20.33
C SER A 274 -15.02 -6.30 19.55
N PHE A 275 -15.60 -5.18 19.96
CA PHE A 275 -15.27 -3.84 19.49
C PHE A 275 -13.75 -3.65 19.30
N ILE A 276 -12.93 -4.11 20.25
CA ILE A 276 -11.47 -4.02 20.21
C ILE A 276 -10.89 -4.81 19.04
N LEU A 277 -11.41 -6.00 18.76
CA LEU A 277 -10.89 -6.84 17.66
C LEU A 277 -11.23 -6.23 16.30
N SER A 278 -12.45 -5.77 16.13
CA SER A 278 -12.92 -5.05 14.94
C SER A 278 -12.07 -3.81 14.68
N MET A 279 -11.88 -2.98 15.70
CA MET A 279 -11.06 -1.79 15.65
C MET A 279 -9.59 -2.14 15.31
N LYS A 280 -9.00 -3.10 16.03
CA LYS A 280 -7.62 -3.53 15.81
C LYS A 280 -7.38 -4.03 14.39
N LYS A 281 -8.25 -4.91 13.89
CA LYS A 281 -8.11 -5.49 12.55
C LYS A 281 -8.38 -4.45 11.46
N GLY A 282 -9.39 -3.61 11.63
CA GLY A 282 -9.69 -2.54 10.68
C GLY A 282 -8.56 -1.53 10.55
N ILE A 283 -8.06 -0.99 11.67
CA ILE A 283 -6.97 -0.02 11.69
C ILE A 283 -5.68 -0.64 11.10
N SER A 284 -5.30 -1.84 11.57
CA SER A 284 -4.09 -2.50 11.09
C SER A 284 -4.12 -2.73 9.58
N ARG A 285 -5.23 -3.25 9.06
CA ARG A 285 -5.35 -3.52 7.61
C ARG A 285 -5.50 -2.25 6.79
N GLY A 286 -6.13 -1.20 7.33
CA GLY A 286 -6.18 0.13 6.70
C GLY A 286 -4.79 0.74 6.55
N ILE A 287 -3.99 0.76 7.62
CA ILE A 287 -2.61 1.27 7.60
C ILE A 287 -1.72 0.42 6.67
N PHE A 288 -1.88 -0.90 6.71
CA PHE A 288 -1.12 -1.80 5.84
C PHE A 288 -1.41 -1.55 4.36
N SER A 289 -2.68 -1.25 4.01
CA SER A 289 -3.08 -0.95 2.64
C SER A 289 -2.52 0.39 2.14
N ASN A 290 -2.79 1.49 2.86
CA ASN A 290 -2.45 2.84 2.38
C ASN A 290 -1.04 3.31 2.75
N GLU A 291 -0.31 2.54 3.55
CA GLU A 291 1.07 2.84 3.99
C GLU A 291 1.25 4.22 4.67
N ALA A 292 0.17 4.85 5.16
CA ALA A 292 0.27 6.12 5.88
C ALA A 292 0.90 5.92 7.27
N GLY A 293 1.97 6.64 7.55
CA GLY A 293 2.80 6.45 8.73
C GLY A 293 4.03 5.57 8.49
N LEU A 294 4.08 4.82 7.38
CA LEU A 294 5.27 4.09 6.94
C LEU A 294 6.27 5.00 6.20
N GLY A 295 5.77 6.03 5.53
CA GLY A 295 6.60 6.98 4.77
C GLY A 295 7.02 6.51 3.38
N THR A 296 6.80 5.25 3.02
CA THR A 296 7.28 4.61 1.80
C THR A 296 6.79 5.30 0.53
N GLY A 297 5.48 5.59 0.42
CA GLY A 297 4.91 6.28 -0.74
C GLY A 297 5.53 7.65 -1.01
N SER A 298 6.01 8.34 0.03
CA SER A 298 6.66 9.63 -0.11
C SER A 298 7.96 9.59 -0.94
N ILE A 299 8.60 8.41 -1.06
CA ILE A 299 9.79 8.17 -1.88
C ILE A 299 9.47 8.35 -3.36
N ALA A 300 8.34 7.79 -3.83
CA ALA A 300 7.89 7.97 -5.19
C ALA A 300 7.49 9.44 -5.45
N HIS A 301 6.74 10.04 -4.53
CA HIS A 301 6.33 11.44 -4.65
C HIS A 301 7.49 12.43 -4.68
N ALA A 302 8.60 12.15 -4.01
CA ALA A 302 9.78 12.99 -4.01
C ALA A 302 10.41 13.15 -5.41
N THR A 303 10.17 12.18 -6.31
CA THR A 303 10.67 12.20 -7.68
C THR A 303 9.88 13.09 -8.63
N ALA A 304 8.77 13.67 -8.17
CA ALA A 304 7.89 14.51 -8.98
C ALA A 304 8.58 15.82 -9.41
N ASP A 305 8.48 16.18 -10.69
CA ASP A 305 8.92 17.49 -11.20
C ASP A 305 7.98 18.60 -10.74
N THR A 306 8.15 19.03 -9.49
CA THR A 306 7.38 20.11 -8.87
C THR A 306 8.27 20.95 -7.95
N ARG A 307 8.00 22.25 -7.88
CA ARG A 307 8.65 23.16 -6.92
C ARG A 307 7.75 23.47 -5.73
N LYS A 308 6.51 22.96 -5.72
CA LYS A 308 5.52 23.25 -4.67
C LYS A 308 5.28 21.98 -3.83
N PRO A 309 5.93 21.81 -2.65
CA PRO A 309 5.80 20.62 -1.82
C PRO A 309 4.35 20.32 -1.42
N VAL A 310 3.60 21.35 -0.98
CA VAL A 310 2.20 21.24 -0.56
C VAL A 310 1.31 20.73 -1.70
N LYS A 311 1.57 21.20 -2.93
CA LYS A 311 0.81 20.74 -4.10
C LYS A 311 1.01 19.26 -4.40
N GLN A 312 2.22 18.72 -4.12
CA GLN A 312 2.47 17.29 -4.19
C GLN A 312 1.87 16.56 -2.97
N GLY A 313 1.83 17.20 -1.80
CA GLY A 313 1.16 16.68 -0.62
C GLY A 313 -0.32 16.36 -0.86
N TYR A 314 -1.03 17.17 -1.66
CA TYR A 314 -2.41 16.86 -2.04
C TYR A 314 -2.57 15.55 -2.82
N PHE A 315 -1.58 15.14 -3.62
CA PHE A 315 -1.58 13.82 -4.23
C PHE A 315 -1.50 12.69 -3.20
N GLY A 316 -0.83 12.93 -2.05
CA GLY A 316 -0.83 11.97 -0.94
C GLY A 316 -2.22 11.81 -0.28
N ILE A 317 -3.03 12.88 -0.20
CA ILE A 317 -4.43 12.77 0.24
C ILE A 317 -5.22 11.91 -0.73
N PHE A 318 -5.07 12.17 -2.04
CA PHE A 318 -5.74 11.38 -3.08
C PHE A 318 -5.33 9.91 -3.05
N GLU A 319 -4.04 9.62 -2.84
CA GLU A 319 -3.51 8.26 -2.75
C GLU A 319 -4.25 7.44 -1.68
N VAL A 320 -4.30 7.94 -0.44
CA VAL A 320 -4.99 7.25 0.67
C VAL A 320 -6.49 7.15 0.44
N PHE A 321 -7.09 8.19 -0.12
CA PHE A 321 -8.52 8.19 -0.48
C PHE A 321 -8.82 7.11 -1.53
N ALA A 322 -8.06 7.08 -2.63
CA ALA A 322 -8.27 6.11 -3.70
C ALA A 322 -8.04 4.67 -3.21
N ASP A 323 -6.96 4.45 -2.46
CA ASP A 323 -6.61 3.14 -1.91
C ASP A 323 -7.68 2.61 -0.94
N THR A 324 -7.91 3.32 0.15
CA THR A 324 -8.69 2.78 1.27
C THR A 324 -10.16 3.16 1.20
N ILE A 325 -10.48 4.44 0.94
CA ILE A 325 -11.89 4.86 0.92
C ILE A 325 -12.60 4.32 -0.33
N VAL A 326 -11.92 4.24 -1.49
CA VAL A 326 -12.55 3.73 -2.71
C VAL A 326 -12.32 2.22 -2.85
N ILE A 327 -11.10 1.76 -3.07
CA ILE A 327 -10.83 0.36 -3.44
C ILE A 327 -11.17 -0.61 -2.31
N CYS A 328 -10.70 -0.37 -1.06
CA CYS A 328 -11.01 -1.27 0.05
C CYS A 328 -12.52 -1.30 0.37
N THR A 329 -13.23 -0.15 0.25
CA THR A 329 -14.68 -0.13 0.45
C THR A 329 -15.40 -0.94 -0.61
N LEU A 330 -14.99 -0.84 -1.88
CA LEU A 330 -15.58 -1.65 -2.95
C LEU A 330 -15.35 -3.14 -2.71
N THR A 331 -14.15 -3.54 -2.29
CA THR A 331 -13.87 -4.94 -1.90
C THR A 331 -14.79 -5.40 -0.78
N ALA A 332 -14.95 -4.56 0.26
CA ALA A 332 -15.86 -4.88 1.38
C ALA A 332 -17.31 -5.03 0.91
N LEU A 333 -17.77 -4.15 0.02
CA LEU A 333 -19.12 -4.23 -0.55
C LEU A 333 -19.29 -5.48 -1.42
N VAL A 334 -18.28 -5.84 -2.22
CA VAL A 334 -18.30 -7.10 -3.01
C VAL A 334 -18.52 -8.30 -2.07
N ILE A 335 -17.76 -8.40 -0.98
CA ILE A 335 -17.87 -9.50 -0.02
C ILE A 335 -19.24 -9.47 0.69
N LEU A 336 -19.64 -8.33 1.22
CA LEU A 336 -20.82 -8.23 2.09
C LEU A 336 -22.14 -8.22 1.32
N CYS A 337 -22.17 -7.77 0.07
CA CYS A 337 -23.37 -7.77 -0.75
C CYS A 337 -23.62 -9.11 -1.47
N SER A 338 -22.59 -9.90 -1.78
CA SER A 338 -22.68 -11.08 -2.64
C SER A 338 -23.21 -12.35 -1.97
N ARG A 339 -23.59 -12.34 -0.70
CA ARG A 339 -24.10 -13.51 0.07
C ARG A 339 -23.12 -14.70 0.20
N VAL A 340 -21.84 -14.48 0.03
CA VAL A 340 -20.84 -15.52 0.28
C VAL A 340 -20.79 -15.87 1.76
N ASP A 341 -20.53 -17.13 2.06
CA ASP A 341 -20.28 -17.57 3.42
C ASP A 341 -18.93 -17.04 3.89
N ILE A 342 -18.95 -16.24 4.95
CA ILE A 342 -17.75 -15.62 5.51
C ILE A 342 -17.23 -16.51 6.64
N PRO A 343 -15.99 -17.03 6.55
CA PRO A 343 -15.43 -17.91 7.57
C PRO A 343 -15.00 -17.08 8.81
N PHE A 344 -15.97 -16.60 9.57
CA PHE A 344 -15.70 -15.79 10.76
C PHE A 344 -14.82 -16.52 11.78
N GLY A 345 -13.80 -15.82 12.31
CA GLY A 345 -12.82 -16.36 13.25
C GLY A 345 -11.63 -17.07 12.60
N ARG A 346 -11.63 -17.24 11.28
CA ARG A 346 -10.51 -17.75 10.50
C ARG A 346 -10.05 -16.70 9.51
N GLU A 347 -8.74 -16.53 9.36
CA GLU A 347 -8.21 -15.53 8.43
C GLU A 347 -8.51 -15.96 6.99
N ALA A 348 -9.29 -15.15 6.29
CA ALA A 348 -9.57 -15.33 4.87
C ALA A 348 -8.61 -14.46 4.05
N GLY A 349 -8.24 -14.97 2.88
CA GLY A 349 -7.41 -14.26 1.90
C GLY A 349 -8.22 -13.74 0.72
N ALA A 350 -7.57 -13.69 -0.46
CA ALA A 350 -8.19 -13.22 -1.68
C ALA A 350 -9.36 -14.12 -2.15
N GLU A 351 -9.35 -15.40 -1.77
CA GLU A 351 -10.39 -16.38 -2.13
C GLU A 351 -11.79 -15.95 -1.70
N LEU A 352 -11.93 -15.24 -0.57
CA LEU A 352 -13.22 -14.72 -0.14
C LEU A 352 -13.76 -13.63 -1.08
N THR A 353 -12.88 -12.75 -1.58
CA THR A 353 -13.24 -11.73 -2.56
C THR A 353 -13.55 -12.35 -3.92
N ILE A 354 -12.76 -13.34 -4.34
CA ILE A 354 -12.99 -14.11 -5.57
C ILE A 354 -14.37 -14.78 -5.51
N SER A 355 -14.70 -15.42 -4.39
CA SER A 355 -16.02 -16.00 -4.16
C SER A 355 -17.14 -14.97 -4.27
N GLY A 356 -16.92 -13.73 -3.79
CA GLY A 356 -17.85 -12.62 -3.95
C GLY A 356 -18.16 -12.28 -5.42
N PHE A 357 -17.14 -12.22 -6.25
CA PHE A 357 -17.32 -12.01 -7.68
C PHE A 357 -17.95 -13.22 -8.36
N THR A 358 -17.49 -14.43 -8.03
CA THR A 358 -17.98 -15.68 -8.65
C THR A 358 -19.45 -15.95 -8.33
N SER A 359 -19.91 -15.65 -7.11
CA SER A 359 -21.32 -15.78 -6.75
C SER A 359 -22.23 -14.82 -7.53
N THR A 360 -21.72 -13.69 -7.99
CA THR A 360 -22.47 -12.68 -8.72
C THR A 360 -22.40 -12.88 -10.24
N TYR A 361 -21.20 -13.12 -10.77
CA TYR A 361 -20.97 -13.16 -12.22
C TYR A 361 -20.81 -14.59 -12.79
N GLY A 362 -20.75 -15.59 -11.91
CA GLY A 362 -20.49 -16.97 -12.31
C GLY A 362 -18.99 -17.31 -12.45
N ALA A 363 -18.73 -18.55 -12.79
CA ALA A 363 -17.38 -19.14 -12.78
C ALA A 363 -16.35 -18.41 -13.66
N TRP A 364 -16.78 -17.82 -14.79
CA TRP A 364 -15.88 -17.09 -15.70
C TRP A 364 -15.20 -15.86 -15.02
N SER A 365 -15.78 -15.37 -13.94
CA SER A 365 -15.23 -14.24 -13.19
C SER A 365 -13.88 -14.54 -12.52
N SER A 366 -13.54 -15.81 -12.33
CA SER A 366 -12.21 -16.21 -11.82
C SER A 366 -11.06 -15.73 -12.72
N ILE A 367 -11.27 -15.63 -14.04
CA ILE A 367 -10.25 -15.12 -14.97
C ILE A 367 -9.97 -13.65 -14.69
N PHE A 368 -11.00 -12.81 -14.61
CA PHE A 368 -10.77 -11.39 -14.40
C PHE A 368 -10.29 -11.06 -13.00
N THR A 369 -10.68 -11.83 -11.97
CA THR A 369 -10.13 -11.66 -10.64
C THR A 369 -8.65 -12.06 -10.58
N ALA A 370 -8.27 -13.13 -11.29
CA ALA A 370 -6.87 -13.50 -11.46
C ALA A 370 -6.08 -12.38 -12.18
N VAL A 371 -6.63 -11.82 -13.27
CA VAL A 371 -6.02 -10.69 -13.99
C VAL A 371 -5.88 -9.47 -13.08
N ALA A 372 -6.91 -9.12 -12.30
CA ALA A 372 -6.87 -8.01 -11.36
C ALA A 372 -5.79 -8.22 -10.29
N LEU A 373 -5.75 -9.41 -9.68
CA LEU A 373 -4.72 -9.78 -8.69
C LEU A 373 -3.31 -9.73 -9.28
N CYS A 374 -3.12 -10.24 -10.50
CA CYS A 374 -1.85 -10.16 -11.20
C CYS A 374 -1.43 -8.70 -11.44
N CYS A 375 -2.33 -7.83 -11.90
CA CYS A 375 -2.03 -6.43 -12.12
C CYS A 375 -1.68 -5.72 -10.79
N PHE A 376 -2.45 -5.94 -9.73
CA PHE A 376 -2.23 -5.33 -8.42
C PHE A 376 -0.91 -5.78 -7.80
N ALA A 377 -0.66 -7.10 -7.76
CA ALA A 377 0.57 -7.63 -7.20
C ALA A 377 1.80 -7.22 -8.04
N PHE A 378 1.70 -7.25 -9.37
CA PHE A 378 2.80 -6.84 -10.25
C PHE A 378 3.13 -5.35 -10.12
N SER A 379 2.12 -4.48 -10.03
CA SER A 379 2.34 -3.06 -9.77
C SER A 379 3.06 -2.83 -8.45
N THR A 380 2.68 -3.57 -7.39
CA THR A 380 3.32 -3.50 -6.07
C THR A 380 4.79 -3.90 -6.15
N ILE A 381 5.14 -4.95 -6.90
CA ILE A 381 6.55 -5.34 -7.12
C ILE A 381 7.35 -4.18 -7.74
N LEU A 382 6.77 -3.46 -8.71
CA LEU A 382 7.46 -2.34 -9.35
C LEU A 382 7.65 -1.15 -8.40
N GLY A 383 6.62 -0.79 -7.64
CA GLY A 383 6.68 0.32 -6.69
C GLY A 383 7.68 0.05 -5.56
N TRP A 384 7.61 -1.12 -4.95
CA TRP A 384 8.56 -1.53 -3.90
C TRP A 384 9.97 -1.75 -4.42
N GLY A 385 10.14 -2.17 -5.68
CA GLY A 385 11.44 -2.24 -6.34
C GLY A 385 12.12 -0.87 -6.44
N LEU A 386 11.35 0.19 -6.75
CA LEU A 386 11.84 1.56 -6.70
C LEU A 386 12.24 1.97 -5.27
N TYR A 387 11.40 1.66 -4.26
CA TYR A 387 11.72 2.02 -2.87
C TYR A 387 13.01 1.34 -2.42
N GLY A 388 13.17 0.05 -2.69
CA GLY A 388 14.39 -0.68 -2.36
C GLY A 388 15.64 -0.15 -3.04
N ALA A 389 15.53 0.26 -4.32
CA ALA A 389 16.62 0.92 -5.03
C ALA A 389 17.03 2.23 -4.33
N ARG A 390 16.06 3.04 -3.87
CA ARG A 390 16.32 4.30 -3.16
C ARG A 390 16.88 4.08 -1.74
N PHE A 391 16.43 3.06 -1.01
CA PHE A 391 17.04 2.66 0.26
C PHE A 391 18.50 2.23 0.08
N THR A 392 18.77 1.39 -0.92
CA THR A 392 20.10 0.92 -1.23
C THR A 392 21.02 2.08 -1.65
N GLU A 393 20.53 3.01 -2.48
CA GLU A 393 21.27 4.20 -2.89
C GLU A 393 21.63 5.09 -1.68
N PHE A 394 20.71 5.24 -0.72
CA PHE A 394 20.96 6.03 0.50
C PHE A 394 22.02 5.39 1.40
N VAL A 395 21.97 4.06 1.58
CA VAL A 395 22.89 3.34 2.49
C VAL A 395 24.30 3.22 1.91
N PHE A 396 24.39 2.85 0.63
CA PHE A 396 25.68 2.50 0.02
C PHE A 396 26.27 3.59 -0.88
N ALA A 397 25.48 4.59 -1.25
CA ALA A 397 25.89 5.66 -2.18
C ALA A 397 26.58 5.17 -3.47
N SER A 398 26.25 3.97 -3.93
CA SER A 398 26.91 3.27 -5.03
C SER A 398 25.91 2.82 -6.11
N PRO A 399 26.09 3.24 -7.37
CA PRO A 399 25.27 2.76 -8.49
C PRO A 399 25.39 1.25 -8.73
N ILE A 400 26.54 0.67 -8.38
CA ILE A 400 26.79 -0.78 -8.51
C ILE A 400 25.94 -1.52 -7.48
N ALA A 401 25.89 -1.05 -6.22
CA ALA A 401 25.06 -1.64 -5.18
C ALA A 401 23.59 -1.63 -5.58
N VAL A 402 23.09 -0.54 -6.17
CA VAL A 402 21.71 -0.46 -6.69
C VAL A 402 21.46 -1.48 -7.80
N LYS A 403 22.39 -1.66 -8.74
CA LYS A 403 22.23 -2.67 -9.79
C LYS A 403 22.23 -4.09 -9.24
N ILE A 404 23.12 -4.40 -8.29
CA ILE A 404 23.17 -5.70 -7.61
C ILE A 404 21.83 -5.93 -6.87
N PHE A 405 21.36 -4.95 -6.11
CA PHE A 405 20.07 -5.02 -5.44
C PHE A 405 18.93 -5.33 -6.42
N LEU A 406 18.80 -4.58 -7.52
CA LEU A 406 17.73 -4.79 -8.51
C LEU A 406 17.81 -6.16 -9.17
N SER A 407 19.01 -6.68 -9.43
CA SER A 407 19.21 -8.03 -9.98
C SER A 407 18.77 -9.10 -8.97
N LEU A 408 19.17 -8.98 -7.71
CA LEU A 408 18.75 -9.89 -6.64
C LEU A 408 17.24 -9.80 -6.41
N TYR A 409 16.68 -8.59 -6.41
CA TYR A 409 15.25 -8.36 -6.26
C TYR A 409 14.44 -9.06 -7.36
N ALA A 410 14.88 -8.99 -8.62
CA ALA A 410 14.22 -9.70 -9.71
C ALA A 410 14.33 -11.24 -9.55
N LEU A 411 15.49 -11.75 -9.11
CA LEU A 411 15.68 -13.19 -8.88
C LEU A 411 14.82 -13.73 -7.74
N VAL A 412 14.55 -12.94 -6.70
CA VAL A 412 13.65 -13.33 -5.60
C VAL A 412 12.22 -13.60 -6.09
N SER A 413 11.81 -13.06 -7.23
CA SER A 413 10.52 -13.39 -7.84
C SER A 413 10.41 -14.89 -8.19
N ILE A 414 11.51 -15.54 -8.58
CA ILE A 414 11.50 -16.98 -8.86
C ILE A 414 11.29 -17.77 -7.56
N LEU A 415 11.95 -17.34 -6.48
CA LEU A 415 11.77 -17.97 -5.16
C LEU A 415 10.35 -17.77 -4.62
N GLY A 416 9.79 -16.58 -4.80
CA GLY A 416 8.41 -16.26 -4.41
C GLY A 416 7.35 -17.13 -5.10
N ALA A 417 7.64 -17.57 -6.33
CA ALA A 417 6.76 -18.47 -7.08
C ALA A 417 6.88 -19.94 -6.68
N THR A 418 8.06 -20.37 -6.19
CA THR A 418 8.40 -21.81 -6.11
C THR A 418 8.55 -22.35 -4.68
N VAL A 419 8.77 -21.46 -3.70
CA VAL A 419 9.08 -21.86 -2.31
C VAL A 419 8.05 -21.27 -1.37
N ASP A 420 7.69 -22.00 -0.32
CA ASP A 420 6.94 -21.46 0.81
C ASP A 420 7.85 -20.49 1.61
N LEU A 421 7.52 -19.21 1.52
CA LEU A 421 8.27 -18.13 2.15
C LEU A 421 7.53 -17.53 3.35
N SER A 422 6.65 -18.27 4.00
CA SER A 422 5.84 -17.79 5.14
C SER A 422 6.68 -17.18 6.27
N LEU A 423 7.84 -17.77 6.57
CA LEU A 423 8.78 -17.21 7.55
C LEU A 423 9.44 -15.91 7.05
N VAL A 424 9.86 -15.87 5.78
CA VAL A 424 10.47 -14.67 5.19
C VAL A 424 9.47 -13.53 5.17
N TRP A 425 8.21 -13.83 4.86
CA TRP A 425 7.13 -12.86 4.92
C TRP A 425 6.91 -12.33 6.34
N ALA A 426 6.80 -13.22 7.34
CA ALA A 426 6.61 -12.81 8.73
C ALA A 426 7.75 -11.91 9.25
N VAL A 427 8.99 -12.17 8.84
CA VAL A 427 10.17 -11.35 9.18
C VAL A 427 10.12 -10.01 8.44
N ALA A 428 9.83 -10.01 7.14
CA ALA A 428 9.70 -8.79 6.34
C ALA A 428 8.57 -7.88 6.86
N ASP A 429 7.43 -8.46 7.27
CA ASP A 429 6.32 -7.72 7.86
C ASP A 429 6.70 -7.04 9.19
N SER A 430 7.53 -7.70 10.00
CA SER A 430 8.08 -7.09 11.21
C SER A 430 9.00 -5.89 10.89
N PHE A 431 9.88 -5.99 9.89
CA PHE A 431 10.71 -4.87 9.48
C PHE A 431 9.89 -3.75 8.85
N ASN A 432 8.83 -4.09 8.10
CA ASN A 432 7.88 -3.12 7.57
C ASN A 432 7.26 -2.27 8.70
N GLY A 433 6.79 -2.93 9.74
CA GLY A 433 6.27 -2.24 10.91
C GLY A 433 7.32 -1.42 11.68
N LEU A 434 8.57 -1.89 11.75
CA LEU A 434 9.67 -1.16 12.40
C LEU A 434 10.02 0.16 11.70
N MET A 435 9.77 0.28 10.38
CA MET A 435 9.96 1.54 9.64
C MET A 435 9.06 2.67 10.15
N VAL A 436 7.93 2.33 10.75
CA VAL A 436 6.98 3.30 11.33
C VAL A 436 7.65 4.17 12.39
N ILE A 437 8.49 3.59 13.24
CA ILE A 437 9.07 4.28 14.41
C ILE A 437 9.93 5.50 14.00
N PRO A 438 10.96 5.36 13.15
CA PRO A 438 11.74 6.49 12.67
C PRO A 438 10.89 7.54 11.95
N ASN A 439 9.91 7.08 11.16
CA ASN A 439 9.06 7.97 10.40
C ASN A 439 8.14 8.82 11.28
N LEU A 440 7.45 8.21 12.25
CA LEU A 440 6.56 8.94 13.15
C LEU A 440 7.32 9.96 14.02
N ILE A 441 8.52 9.62 14.49
CA ILE A 441 9.38 10.55 15.21
C ILE A 441 9.70 11.77 14.33
N ALA A 442 10.07 11.52 13.08
CA ALA A 442 10.37 12.60 12.14
C ALA A 442 9.16 13.47 11.84
N LEU A 443 7.99 12.88 11.59
CA LEU A 443 6.74 13.61 11.32
C LEU A 443 6.34 14.49 12.50
N PHE A 444 6.44 13.96 13.72
CA PHE A 444 6.14 14.71 14.94
C PHE A 444 7.05 15.92 15.10
N LEU A 445 8.36 15.72 14.97
CA LEU A 445 9.37 16.78 15.14
C LEU A 445 9.37 17.79 13.99
N LEU A 446 9.08 17.37 12.76
CA LEU A 446 9.05 18.23 11.57
C LEU A 446 7.67 18.85 11.27
N CYS A 447 6.67 18.63 12.14
CA CYS A 447 5.35 19.24 11.98
C CYS A 447 5.41 20.79 11.83
N PRO A 448 6.22 21.55 12.58
CA PRO A 448 6.34 22.99 12.37
C PRO A 448 6.77 23.36 10.96
N LYS A 449 7.63 22.54 10.33
CA LYS A 449 8.07 22.76 8.94
C LYS A 449 6.95 22.56 7.94
N VAL A 450 6.10 21.54 8.16
CA VAL A 450 4.90 21.33 7.33
C VAL A 450 3.97 22.55 7.40
N LEU A 451 3.74 23.08 8.63
CA LEU A 451 2.91 24.27 8.82
C LEU A 451 3.49 25.50 8.10
N GLN A 452 4.81 25.67 8.14
CA GLN A 452 5.50 26.71 7.39
C GLN A 452 5.24 26.56 5.89
N CYS A 453 5.44 25.36 5.34
CA CYS A 453 5.19 25.09 3.90
C CYS A 453 3.73 25.41 3.51
N ILE A 454 2.75 25.05 4.35
CA ILE A 454 1.33 25.37 4.12
C ILE A 454 1.11 26.88 4.11
N SER A 455 1.71 27.61 5.05
CA SER A 455 1.59 29.08 5.12
C SER A 455 2.19 29.77 3.89
N GLU A 456 3.39 29.33 3.47
CA GLU A 456 4.07 29.85 2.27
C GLU A 456 3.27 29.55 1.00
N TYR A 457 2.71 28.34 0.90
CA TYR A 457 1.87 27.95 -0.24
C TYR A 457 0.63 28.86 -0.35
N ARG A 458 -0.09 29.10 0.75
CA ARG A 458 -1.26 29.98 0.76
C ARG A 458 -0.95 31.40 0.34
N LYS A 459 0.20 31.94 0.77
CA LYS A 459 0.66 33.29 0.36
C LYS A 459 1.02 33.37 -1.12
N SER A 460 1.37 32.24 -1.75
CA SER A 460 1.76 32.19 -3.16
C SER A 460 0.61 31.97 -4.13
N GLU A 461 -0.57 31.55 -3.64
CA GLU A 461 -1.76 31.28 -4.46
C GLU A 461 -2.87 32.35 -4.24
N GLY A 462 -2.81 33.12 -3.14
CA GLY A 462 -3.66 34.32 -2.89
C GLY A 462 -2.98 35.59 -3.33
#